data_819ffc8623ff56aba7727db845ca14e1
#
_entry.id   819ffc8623ff56aba7727db845ca14e1
#
_cell.length_a   1.000
_cell.length_b   1.000
_cell.length_c   1.000
_cell.angle_alpha   90.00
_cell.angle_beta   90.00
_cell.angle_gamma   90.00
#
_symmetry.space_group_name_H-M   'P 1'
#
loop_
_entity.id
_entity.type
_entity.pdbx_description
1 polymer ?
#
loop_
_entity_poly.entity_id
_entity_poly.type
_entity_poly.pdbx_seq_one_letter_code
_entity_poly.pdbx_strand_id
1 'polypeptide(L)'
;MKKRVMTFVAACLALSVCAQKNGHTGYPITPVPFTAVKVNDAFWGQRLKASREVTIPLAFSKCEETGRYKNFEMAANPGPHNKVTGFSFDDTDVYKTIEGASYLLQTYPDEKLKKYIDSVLVIIARAQEPDGYLYTSRTMNPEHPHEWAGSKRWEKVEDLSHEFYNLGHM
;
A
#
# COMPACT_ATOMS: atom_id res chain seq x y z
N MET A 1 -20.75 -43.73 2.83
CA MET A 1 -20.21 -42.44 3.29
C MET A 1 -19.41 -41.69 2.25
N LYS A 2 -18.50 -42.28 1.46
CA LYS A 2 -17.66 -41.59 0.45
C LYS A 2 -18.42 -40.83 -0.65
N LYS A 3 -19.54 -41.34 -1.15
CA LYS A 3 -20.34 -40.68 -2.21
C LYS A 3 -21.03 -39.39 -1.75
N ARG A 4 -21.49 -39.32 -0.49
CA ARG A 4 -22.15 -38.11 0.05
C ARG A 4 -21.17 -36.97 0.32
N VAL A 5 -19.93 -37.26 0.69
CA VAL A 5 -18.87 -36.26 0.90
C VAL A 5 -18.46 -35.64 -0.44
N MET A 6 -18.33 -36.45 -1.50
CA MET A 6 -17.99 -35.95 -2.83
C MET A 6 -19.08 -35.01 -3.41
N THR A 7 -20.37 -35.33 -3.18
CA THR A 7 -21.47 -34.47 -3.65
C THR A 7 -21.48 -33.11 -2.92
N PHE A 8 -21.14 -33.10 -1.62
CA PHE A 8 -21.08 -31.86 -0.85
C PHE A 8 -19.90 -30.97 -1.26
N VAL A 9 -18.75 -31.54 -1.53
CA VAL A 9 -17.57 -30.80 -2.03
C VAL A 9 -17.82 -30.24 -3.43
N ALA A 10 -18.47 -30.99 -4.32
CA ALA A 10 -18.83 -30.50 -5.66
C ALA A 10 -19.87 -29.38 -5.60
N ALA A 11 -20.84 -29.42 -4.67
CA ALA A 11 -21.80 -28.35 -4.45
C ALA A 11 -21.16 -27.06 -3.91
N CYS A 12 -20.20 -27.16 -3.00
CA CYS A 12 -19.46 -26.01 -2.49
C CYS A 12 -18.57 -25.36 -3.55
N LEU A 13 -17.94 -26.15 -4.42
CA LEU A 13 -17.15 -25.63 -5.55
C LEU A 13 -18.04 -24.94 -6.59
N ALA A 14 -19.24 -25.46 -6.87
CA ALA A 14 -20.19 -24.83 -7.80
C ALA A 14 -20.71 -23.49 -7.27
N LEU A 15 -20.93 -23.35 -5.95
CA LEU A 15 -21.34 -22.10 -5.31
C LEU A 15 -20.24 -21.03 -5.37
N SER A 16 -18.97 -21.43 -5.25
CA SER A 16 -17.85 -20.51 -5.36
C SER A 16 -17.67 -19.93 -6.76
N VAL A 17 -17.98 -20.70 -7.80
CA VAL A 17 -17.93 -20.23 -9.20
C VAL A 17 -19.08 -19.28 -9.54
N CYS A 18 -20.25 -19.45 -8.91
CA CYS A 18 -21.39 -18.52 -9.10
C CYS A 18 -21.19 -17.17 -8.41
N ALA A 19 -20.40 -17.11 -7.32
CA ALA A 19 -20.13 -15.85 -6.62
C ALA A 19 -19.21 -14.90 -7.41
N GLN A 20 -18.45 -15.41 -8.39
CA GLN A 20 -17.56 -14.58 -9.23
C GLN A 20 -18.24 -13.91 -10.43
N LYS A 21 -19.53 -14.15 -10.68
CA LYS A 21 -20.30 -13.56 -11.81
C LYS A 21 -21.13 -12.34 -11.47
N ASN A 22 -21.05 -11.80 -10.27
CA ASN A 22 -21.73 -10.55 -9.96
C ASN A 22 -20.88 -9.37 -10.44
N GLY A 23 -20.90 -9.12 -11.74
CA GLY A 23 -20.64 -7.80 -12.28
C GLY A 23 -21.56 -6.80 -11.56
N HIS A 24 -21.09 -5.60 -11.32
CA HIS A 24 -21.77 -4.51 -10.62
C HIS A 24 -23.23 -4.34 -11.07
N THR A 25 -24.14 -5.02 -10.39
CA THR A 25 -25.58 -4.94 -10.65
C THR A 25 -26.15 -3.73 -9.90
N GLY A 26 -25.79 -2.53 -10.29
CA GLY A 26 -26.35 -1.35 -9.63
C GLY A 26 -25.82 -0.02 -10.12
N TYR A 27 -24.69 0.01 -10.83
CA TYR A 27 -24.17 1.25 -11.36
C TYR A 27 -24.14 1.20 -12.90
N PRO A 28 -24.90 2.09 -13.58
CA PRO A 28 -25.11 2.00 -15.04
C PRO A 28 -23.87 2.40 -15.87
N ILE A 29 -22.80 2.90 -15.21
CA ILE A 29 -21.59 3.37 -15.88
C ILE A 29 -20.44 2.40 -15.58
N THR A 30 -19.80 1.91 -16.64
CA THR A 30 -18.58 1.11 -16.55
C THR A 30 -17.37 2.03 -16.73
N PRO A 31 -16.46 2.13 -15.75
CA PRO A 31 -15.24 2.93 -15.90
C PRO A 31 -14.37 2.43 -17.03
N VAL A 32 -13.84 3.33 -17.84
CA VAL A 32 -12.79 3.00 -18.81
C VAL A 32 -11.48 2.79 -18.04
N PRO A 33 -10.75 1.68 -18.27
CA PRO A 33 -9.43 1.51 -17.67
C PRO A 33 -8.51 2.68 -18.04
N PHE A 34 -7.84 3.29 -17.08
CA PHE A 34 -6.98 4.45 -17.35
C PHE A 34 -5.84 4.13 -18.34
N THR A 35 -5.41 2.87 -18.40
CA THR A 35 -4.42 2.38 -19.39
C THR A 35 -4.92 2.43 -20.82
N ALA A 36 -6.25 2.49 -21.05
CA ALA A 36 -6.83 2.67 -22.37
C ALA A 36 -6.95 4.17 -22.77
N VAL A 37 -6.67 5.09 -21.85
CA VAL A 37 -6.71 6.52 -22.08
C VAL A 37 -5.30 7.02 -22.41
N LYS A 38 -5.15 7.71 -23.56
CA LYS A 38 -3.90 8.36 -23.96
C LYS A 38 -4.06 9.85 -23.90
N VAL A 39 -3.20 10.49 -23.10
CA VAL A 39 -3.14 11.95 -23.00
C VAL A 39 -2.09 12.46 -23.98
N ASN A 40 -2.50 13.24 -24.97
CA ASN A 40 -1.64 13.80 -26.01
C ASN A 40 -1.80 15.31 -26.23
N ASP A 41 -2.35 16.01 -25.23
CA ASP A 41 -2.51 17.46 -25.25
C ASP A 41 -1.31 18.21 -24.66
N ALA A 42 -1.21 19.51 -24.96
CA ALA A 42 -0.11 20.33 -24.50
C ALA A 42 -0.16 20.69 -23.02
N PHE A 43 -1.31 20.57 -22.37
CA PHE A 43 -1.49 20.92 -20.95
C PHE A 43 -1.23 19.72 -20.02
N TRP A 44 -1.99 18.63 -20.18
CA TRP A 44 -1.85 17.46 -19.33
C TRP A 44 -0.61 16.62 -19.64
N GLY A 45 -0.22 16.57 -20.91
CA GLY A 45 1.00 15.87 -21.34
C GLY A 45 2.25 16.41 -20.66
N GLN A 46 2.36 17.73 -20.48
CA GLN A 46 3.48 18.35 -19.74
C GLN A 46 3.45 18.00 -18.24
N ARG A 47 2.26 17.91 -17.62
CA ARG A 47 2.12 17.55 -16.22
C ARG A 47 2.48 16.07 -15.96
N LEU A 48 2.06 15.18 -16.83
CA LEU A 48 2.46 13.78 -16.78
C LEU A 48 3.98 13.62 -16.95
N LYS A 49 4.57 14.41 -17.85
CA LYS A 49 6.04 14.44 -18.00
C LYS A 49 6.72 14.93 -16.73
N ALA A 50 6.27 16.04 -16.14
CA ALA A 50 6.81 16.57 -14.90
C ALA A 50 6.64 15.59 -13.73
N SER A 51 5.49 14.90 -13.65
CA SER A 51 5.24 13.86 -12.65
C SER A 51 6.27 12.73 -12.75
N ARG A 52 6.53 12.24 -13.97
CA ARG A 52 7.48 11.16 -14.23
C ARG A 52 8.93 11.56 -14.00
N GLU A 53 9.34 12.74 -14.50
CA GLU A 53 10.75 13.12 -14.57
C GLU A 53 11.23 13.86 -13.31
N VAL A 54 10.30 14.46 -12.55
CA VAL A 54 10.62 15.31 -11.41
C VAL A 54 9.89 14.88 -10.14
N THR A 55 8.55 14.82 -10.15
CA THR A 55 7.76 14.70 -8.92
C THR A 55 7.98 13.34 -8.24
N ILE A 56 7.85 12.24 -8.96
CA ILE A 56 8.02 10.89 -8.39
C ILE A 56 9.47 10.63 -7.93
N PRO A 57 10.52 10.94 -8.73
CA PRO A 57 11.89 10.83 -8.25
C PRO A 57 12.16 11.68 -6.99
N LEU A 58 11.66 12.91 -6.95
CA LEU A 58 11.80 13.78 -5.79
C LEU A 58 11.08 13.24 -4.57
N ALA A 59 9.85 12.72 -4.73
CA ALA A 59 9.08 12.15 -3.63
C ALA A 59 9.80 10.94 -3.01
N PHE A 60 10.34 10.03 -3.81
CA PHE A 60 11.16 8.92 -3.31
C PHE A 60 12.43 9.40 -2.60
N SER A 61 13.15 10.38 -3.18
CA SER A 61 14.32 10.99 -2.53
C SER A 61 13.95 11.58 -1.15
N LYS A 62 12.79 12.24 -1.05
CA LYS A 62 12.33 12.78 0.23
C LYS A 62 11.92 11.70 1.23
N CYS A 63 11.31 10.60 0.80
CA CYS A 63 11.04 9.46 1.67
C CYS A 63 12.33 8.88 2.28
N GLU A 64 13.41 8.82 1.50
CA GLU A 64 14.72 8.36 1.97
C GLU A 64 15.37 9.39 2.91
N GLU A 65 15.56 10.63 2.45
CA GLU A 65 16.21 11.72 3.20
C GLU A 65 15.57 12.00 4.56
N THR A 66 14.26 11.86 4.65
CA THR A 66 13.49 12.16 5.86
C THR A 66 13.22 10.94 6.73
N GLY A 67 13.80 9.78 6.41
CA GLY A 67 13.82 8.59 7.24
C GLY A 67 12.56 7.72 7.19
N ARG A 68 11.66 7.89 6.18
CA ARG A 68 10.48 7.03 6.04
C ARG A 68 10.86 5.58 5.83
N TYR A 69 11.86 5.28 5.00
CA TYR A 69 12.33 3.90 4.82
C TYR A 69 12.98 3.34 6.09
N LYS A 70 13.69 4.19 6.84
CA LYS A 70 14.27 3.80 8.12
C LYS A 70 13.22 3.36 9.13
N ASN A 71 12.02 3.95 9.12
CA ASN A 71 10.92 3.50 9.97
C ASN A 71 10.53 2.05 9.66
N PHE A 72 10.43 1.67 8.39
CA PHE A 72 10.18 0.27 7.99
C PHE A 72 11.34 -0.66 8.38
N GLU A 73 12.59 -0.23 8.21
CA GLU A 73 13.75 -1.03 8.63
C GLU A 73 13.77 -1.28 10.15
N MET A 74 13.41 -0.27 10.94
CA MET A 74 13.24 -0.42 12.39
C MET A 74 12.05 -1.32 12.74
N ALA A 75 10.95 -1.23 12.02
CA ALA A 75 9.81 -2.11 12.21
C ALA A 75 10.12 -3.56 11.84
N ALA A 76 10.97 -3.80 10.85
CA ALA A 76 11.48 -5.14 10.51
C ALA A 76 12.40 -5.73 11.59
N ASN A 77 12.96 -4.88 12.47
CA ASN A 77 13.84 -5.27 13.58
C ASN A 77 13.38 -4.56 14.86
N PRO A 78 12.25 -4.97 15.45
CA PRO A 78 11.69 -4.31 16.63
C PRO A 78 12.65 -4.27 17.81
N GLY A 79 12.63 -3.16 18.55
CA GLY A 79 13.48 -3.03 19.72
C GLY A 79 13.14 -1.81 20.59
N PRO A 80 13.52 -1.84 21.88
CA PRO A 80 13.09 -0.86 22.88
C PRO A 80 13.63 0.55 22.64
N HIS A 81 14.66 0.68 21.79
CA HIS A 81 15.28 1.97 21.47
C HIS A 81 14.82 2.54 20.13
N ASN A 82 14.01 1.80 19.37
CA ASN A 82 13.49 2.29 18.11
C ASN A 82 12.48 3.41 18.36
N LYS A 83 12.63 4.48 17.59
CA LYS A 83 11.74 5.64 17.62
C LYS A 83 11.42 6.08 16.21
N VAL A 84 10.16 6.43 15.99
CA VAL A 84 9.70 6.92 14.69
C VAL A 84 10.46 8.19 14.30
N THR A 85 10.83 8.28 13.03
CA THR A 85 11.36 9.49 12.41
C THR A 85 10.23 10.19 11.70
N GLY A 86 9.96 11.44 12.04
CA GLY A 86 8.81 12.19 11.53
C GLY A 86 7.53 11.92 12.32
N PHE A 87 6.39 11.91 11.63
CA PHE A 87 5.09 11.65 12.23
C PHE A 87 4.81 10.14 12.30
N SER A 88 3.95 9.74 13.24
CA SER A 88 3.57 8.34 13.44
C SER A 88 2.92 7.68 12.22
N PHE A 89 2.37 8.47 11.30
CA PHE A 89 1.62 8.05 10.13
C PHE A 89 2.37 8.26 8.79
N ASP A 90 3.67 8.55 8.83
CA ASP A 90 4.48 8.84 7.64
C ASP A 90 4.66 7.62 6.69
N ASP A 91 4.25 6.43 7.10
CA ASP A 91 4.16 5.24 6.23
C ASP A 91 3.37 5.53 4.96
N THR A 92 2.30 6.34 5.05
CA THR A 92 1.46 6.70 3.91
C THR A 92 2.20 7.48 2.83
N ASP A 93 3.25 8.21 3.15
CA ASP A 93 4.04 8.94 2.16
C ASP A 93 4.73 7.97 1.20
N VAL A 94 5.22 6.84 1.73
CA VAL A 94 5.83 5.78 0.93
C VAL A 94 4.76 5.08 0.08
N TYR A 95 3.63 4.69 0.67
CA TYR A 95 2.56 4.00 -0.05
C TYR A 95 2.01 4.84 -1.20
N LYS A 96 1.67 6.10 -0.95
CA LYS A 96 1.15 7.03 -1.98
C LYS A 96 2.17 7.31 -3.09
N THR A 97 3.46 7.36 -2.74
CA THR A 97 4.51 7.54 -3.75
C THR A 97 4.63 6.31 -4.64
N ILE A 98 4.57 5.09 -4.06
CA ILE A 98 4.54 3.83 -4.81
C ILE A 98 3.30 3.74 -5.69
N GLU A 99 2.12 4.10 -5.17
CA GLU A 99 0.86 4.13 -5.91
C GLU A 99 0.98 5.02 -7.15
N GLY A 100 1.39 6.28 -6.96
CA GLY A 100 1.58 7.23 -8.06
C GLY A 100 2.61 6.77 -9.10
N ALA A 101 3.72 6.18 -8.64
CA ALA A 101 4.74 5.61 -9.51
C ALA A 101 4.22 4.39 -10.29
N SER A 102 3.39 3.57 -9.67
CA SER A 102 2.78 2.39 -10.32
C SER A 102 1.82 2.79 -11.44
N TYR A 103 1.03 3.86 -11.26
CA TYR A 103 0.21 4.42 -12.32
C TYR A 103 1.05 4.93 -13.51
N LEU A 104 2.19 5.57 -13.22
CA LEU A 104 3.10 6.02 -14.27
C LEU A 104 3.70 4.84 -15.04
N LEU A 105 4.13 3.78 -14.35
CA LEU A 105 4.70 2.59 -14.99
C LEU A 105 3.72 1.89 -15.94
N GLN A 106 2.43 1.90 -15.66
CA GLN A 106 1.42 1.31 -16.55
C GLN A 106 1.27 2.08 -17.86
N THR A 107 1.54 3.39 -17.84
CA THR A 107 1.42 4.25 -19.01
C THR A 107 2.78 4.47 -19.70
N TYR A 108 3.83 4.55 -18.92
CA TYR A 108 5.22 4.79 -19.36
C TYR A 108 6.15 3.76 -18.72
N PRO A 109 6.34 2.59 -19.33
CA PRO A 109 7.23 1.55 -18.81
C PRO A 109 8.65 2.07 -18.58
N ASP A 110 9.18 1.82 -17.37
CA ASP A 110 10.53 2.20 -16.95
C ASP A 110 11.10 1.11 -16.02
N GLU A 111 12.00 0.29 -16.54
CA GLU A 111 12.61 -0.82 -15.80
C GLU A 111 13.46 -0.37 -14.62
N LYS A 112 14.05 0.83 -14.67
CA LYS A 112 14.82 1.38 -13.56
C LYS A 112 13.91 1.76 -12.40
N LEU A 113 12.83 2.47 -12.69
CA LEU A 113 11.81 2.82 -11.70
C LEU A 113 11.15 1.58 -11.10
N LYS A 114 10.82 0.59 -11.95
CA LYS A 114 10.25 -0.67 -11.50
C LYS A 114 11.17 -1.37 -10.50
N LYS A 115 12.45 -1.55 -10.82
CA LYS A 115 13.43 -2.19 -9.91
C LYS A 115 13.59 -1.42 -8.61
N TYR A 116 13.51 -0.10 -8.66
CA TYR A 116 13.57 0.72 -7.46
C TYR A 116 12.35 0.48 -6.55
N ILE A 117 11.15 0.49 -7.12
CA ILE A 117 9.91 0.16 -6.39
C ILE A 117 10.00 -1.25 -5.80
N ASP A 118 10.43 -2.24 -6.57
CA ASP A 118 10.60 -3.61 -6.09
C ASP A 118 11.54 -3.65 -4.85
N SER A 119 12.62 -2.85 -4.84
CA SER A 119 13.52 -2.76 -3.69
C SER A 119 12.86 -2.14 -2.44
N VAL A 120 12.02 -1.13 -2.62
CA VAL A 120 11.27 -0.51 -1.52
C VAL A 120 10.22 -1.47 -0.98
N LEU A 121 9.53 -2.20 -1.85
CA LEU A 121 8.54 -3.22 -1.45
C LEU A 121 9.17 -4.33 -0.59
N VAL A 122 10.44 -4.70 -0.84
CA VAL A 122 11.16 -5.66 0.00
C VAL A 122 11.36 -5.11 1.43
N ILE A 123 11.65 -3.81 1.58
CA ILE A 123 11.78 -3.17 2.89
C ILE A 123 10.44 -3.21 3.64
N ILE A 124 9.36 -2.83 2.95
CA ILE A 124 7.99 -2.84 3.50
C ILE A 124 7.57 -4.25 3.92
N ALA A 125 7.77 -5.24 3.05
CA ALA A 125 7.39 -6.63 3.31
C ALA A 125 8.10 -7.22 4.53
N ARG A 126 9.33 -6.82 4.81
CA ARG A 126 10.06 -7.25 6.02
C ARG A 126 9.49 -6.65 7.30
N ALA A 127 8.88 -5.49 7.22
CA ALA A 127 8.28 -4.78 8.35
C ALA A 127 6.88 -5.30 8.70
N GLN A 128 6.22 -6.01 7.78
CA GLN A 128 4.88 -6.53 7.98
C GLN A 128 4.89 -7.66 9.01
N GLU A 129 3.96 -7.60 9.97
CA GLU A 129 3.82 -8.62 11.02
C GLU A 129 3.21 -9.91 10.43
N PRO A 130 3.39 -11.08 11.09
CA PRO A 130 2.94 -12.37 10.55
C PRO A 130 1.44 -12.47 10.27
N ASP A 131 0.62 -11.67 10.93
CA ASP A 131 -0.83 -11.60 10.73
C ASP A 131 -1.24 -10.57 9.65
N GLY A 132 -0.26 -9.94 9.01
CA GLY A 132 -0.47 -8.95 7.95
C GLY A 132 -0.54 -7.50 8.44
N TYR A 133 -0.53 -7.26 9.76
CA TYR A 133 -0.54 -5.88 10.28
C TYR A 133 0.76 -5.15 9.94
N LEU A 134 0.64 -3.87 9.64
CA LEU A 134 1.78 -2.98 9.42
C LEU A 134 1.41 -1.54 9.78
N TYR A 135 2.08 -1.04 10.78
CA TYR A 135 2.08 0.37 11.19
C TYR A 135 3.40 0.63 11.91
N THR A 136 4.37 1.24 11.24
CA THR A 136 5.76 1.25 11.68
C THR A 136 5.94 1.85 13.08
N SER A 137 5.21 2.91 13.41
CA SER A 137 5.31 3.59 14.72
C SER A 137 4.84 2.75 15.91
N ARG A 138 4.16 1.62 15.65
CA ARG A 138 3.83 0.61 16.65
C ARG A 138 4.74 -0.60 16.54
N THR A 139 4.88 -1.15 15.33
CA THR A 139 5.61 -2.39 15.07
C THR A 139 7.08 -2.29 15.47
N MET A 140 7.71 -1.13 15.30
CA MET A 140 9.13 -0.94 15.66
C MET A 140 9.44 -1.02 17.15
N ASN A 141 8.46 -0.73 18.02
CA ASN A 141 8.60 -0.79 19.47
C ASN A 141 7.25 -1.15 20.11
N PRO A 142 6.87 -2.43 20.10
CA PRO A 142 5.54 -2.87 20.55
C PRO A 142 5.25 -2.62 22.03
N GLU A 143 6.28 -2.61 22.88
CA GLU A 143 6.14 -2.37 24.31
C GLU A 143 5.93 -0.88 24.63
N HIS A 144 6.55 -0.02 23.84
CA HIS A 144 6.45 1.43 23.98
C HIS A 144 6.21 2.10 22.63
N PRO A 145 5.03 1.87 22.01
CA PRO A 145 4.71 2.49 20.72
C PRO A 145 4.61 4.01 20.85
N HIS A 146 4.63 4.70 19.73
CA HIS A 146 4.44 6.16 19.71
C HIS A 146 3.12 6.54 20.42
N GLU A 147 3.13 7.64 21.16
CA GLU A 147 1.97 8.08 21.95
C GLU A 147 0.67 8.23 21.14
N TRP A 148 0.78 8.64 19.86
CA TRP A 148 -0.36 8.74 18.95
C TRP A 148 -0.84 7.40 18.41
N ALA A 149 -0.03 6.35 18.51
CA ALA A 149 -0.44 5.00 18.14
C ALA A 149 -1.28 4.30 19.22
N GLY A 150 -1.25 4.81 20.47
CA GLY A 150 -1.93 4.24 21.61
C GLY A 150 -1.31 2.93 22.12
N SER A 151 -1.88 2.32 23.12
CA SER A 151 -1.39 1.08 23.74
C SER A 151 -1.81 -0.19 23.00
N LYS A 152 -2.88 -0.11 22.20
CA LYS A 152 -3.44 -1.22 21.41
C LYS A 152 -3.60 -0.81 19.96
N ARG A 153 -3.60 -1.80 19.05
CA ARG A 153 -3.95 -1.58 17.64
C ARG A 153 -5.34 -0.94 17.56
N TRP A 154 -5.50 0.01 16.68
CA TRP A 154 -6.75 0.71 16.36
C TRP A 154 -7.34 1.59 17.49
N GLU A 155 -6.60 1.76 18.60
CA GLU A 155 -7.09 2.49 19.77
C GLU A 155 -7.27 4.00 19.51
N LYS A 156 -6.40 4.58 18.68
CA LYS A 156 -6.33 6.01 18.41
C LYS A 156 -6.77 6.41 17.00
N VAL A 157 -7.59 5.59 16.35
CA VAL A 157 -8.02 5.82 14.95
C VAL A 157 -8.88 7.07 14.78
N GLU A 158 -9.60 7.49 15.85
CA GLU A 158 -10.41 8.71 15.86
C GLU A 158 -9.58 9.97 16.19
N ASP A 159 -8.36 9.78 16.66
CA ASP A 159 -7.43 10.86 17.01
C ASP A 159 -6.37 11.06 15.89
N LEU A 160 -5.10 10.83 16.22
CA LEU A 160 -3.95 11.15 15.38
C LEU A 160 -3.18 9.93 14.89
N SER A 161 -3.62 8.68 15.17
CA SER A 161 -2.86 7.50 14.72
C SER A 161 -2.87 7.36 13.20
N HIS A 162 -3.99 7.68 12.57
CA HIS A 162 -4.22 7.44 11.14
C HIS A 162 -3.96 5.97 10.70
N GLU A 163 -4.12 4.98 11.60
CA GLU A 163 -3.89 3.56 11.28
C GLU A 163 -4.77 3.10 10.12
N PHE A 164 -6.07 3.45 10.11
CA PHE A 164 -6.96 3.11 9.00
C PHE A 164 -6.59 3.84 7.70
N TYR A 165 -6.08 5.06 7.80
CA TYR A 165 -5.60 5.79 6.66
C TYR A 165 -4.35 5.13 6.06
N ASN A 166 -3.42 4.69 6.91
CA ASN A 166 -2.25 3.92 6.50
C ASN A 166 -2.67 2.61 5.82
N LEU A 167 -3.58 1.85 6.45
CA LEU A 167 -4.09 0.59 5.89
C LEU A 167 -4.78 0.80 4.54
N GLY A 168 -5.52 1.89 4.37
CA GLY A 168 -6.21 2.18 3.12
C GLY A 168 -5.29 2.51 1.94
N HIS A 169 -4.04 2.90 2.20
CA HIS A 169 -3.04 3.19 1.18
C HIS A 169 -2.02 2.05 0.97
N MET A 170 -1.96 1.08 1.89
CA MET A 170 -1.12 -0.10 1.78
C MET A 170 -1.68 -1.10 0.76
#